data_d0fbc4dc5c2a2c6fb90d1adc21965e6c
#
_entry.id   d0fbc4dc5c2a2c6fb90d1adc21965e6c
#
_cell.length_a   1.000
_cell.length_b   1.000
_cell.length_c   1.000
_cell.angle_alpha   90.00
_cell.angle_beta   90.00
_cell.angle_gamma   90.00
#
_symmetry.space_group_name_H-M   'P 1'
#
loop_
_entity.id
_entity.type
_entity.pdbx_description
1 polymer ?
#
loop_
_entity_poly.entity_id
_entity_poly.type
_entity_poly.pdbx_seq_one_letter_code
_entity_poly.pdbx_strand_id
1 'polypeptide(L)'
;MNILSIIFRYLQILATPVSERSSKFVPRVCMIGGKAAPGYANAKAIIKLITAVQDTVNNDPSIGDLLKVIFLPNYNVSAAQVIVPATELSQHISTAGTEASGTSNMKFVMNGGLIIGTMDGANVEIAEEIGEDNMFIFGERVEGVNKIRAELAAGKRNYVGSRLQSVFDAIMDGTFGDCSIVHGVLEAIQTGGDHYITCFDFYSYLEAQALADKTYRDYRKWTRMAITGIAKSGFFSSDRTIAEYCSDIWDVKPVPIPTPPTNAASRNRSFANLAEVAN
;
A
#
# COMPACT_ATOMS: atom_id res chain seq x y z
N MET A 1 -4.61 0.92 9.83
CA MET A 1 -3.19 1.38 9.81
C MET A 1 -2.98 2.57 8.89
N ASN A 2 -3.11 2.45 7.55
CA ASN A 2 -2.78 3.53 6.61
C ASN A 2 -3.53 4.84 6.90
N ILE A 3 -4.88 4.83 6.95
CA ILE A 3 -5.65 6.06 7.21
C ILE A 3 -5.27 6.72 8.55
N LEU A 4 -4.95 5.94 9.57
CA LEU A 4 -4.50 6.47 10.87
C LEU A 4 -3.16 7.22 10.73
N SER A 5 -2.23 6.73 9.92
CA SER A 5 -0.97 7.44 9.65
C SER A 5 -1.16 8.69 8.81
N ILE A 6 -2.12 8.71 7.89
CA ILE A 6 -2.47 9.91 7.12
C ILE A 6 -3.05 10.99 8.05
N ILE A 7 -3.94 10.62 8.96
CA ILE A 7 -4.46 11.53 9.98
C ILE A 7 -3.32 12.04 10.86
N PHE A 8 -2.43 11.17 11.33
CA PHE A 8 -1.28 11.58 12.13
C PHE A 8 -0.39 12.58 11.36
N ARG A 9 -0.11 12.33 10.08
CA ARG A 9 0.64 13.26 9.23
C ARG A 9 -0.06 14.61 9.11
N TYR A 10 -1.37 14.62 8.92
CA TYR A 10 -2.16 15.85 8.90
C TYR A 10 -2.00 16.65 10.20
N LEU A 11 -2.17 15.99 11.35
CA LEU A 11 -1.99 16.62 12.66
C LEU A 11 -0.56 17.15 12.86
N GLN A 12 0.45 16.43 12.39
CA GLN A 12 1.85 16.88 12.44
C GLN A 12 2.08 18.14 11.57
N ILE A 13 1.48 18.20 10.38
CA ILE A 13 1.59 19.38 9.51
C ILE A 13 0.93 20.58 10.21
N LEU A 14 -0.24 20.41 10.79
CA LEU A 14 -0.94 21.49 11.53
C LEU A 14 -0.14 21.99 12.74
N ALA A 15 0.46 21.09 13.50
CA ALA A 15 1.29 21.42 14.67
C ALA A 15 2.63 22.06 14.30
N THR A 16 3.03 22.03 13.02
CA THR A 16 4.30 22.61 12.56
C THR A 16 4.10 24.03 12.07
N PRO A 17 4.96 25.01 12.46
CA PRO A 17 4.90 26.37 11.95
C PRO A 17 4.92 26.41 10.42
N VAL A 18 4.09 27.23 9.80
CA VAL A 18 3.92 27.31 8.33
C VAL A 18 5.26 27.48 7.61
N SER A 19 6.15 28.31 8.15
CA SER A 19 7.47 28.58 7.58
C SER A 19 8.41 27.35 7.53
N GLU A 20 8.12 26.32 8.32
CA GLU A 20 8.97 25.12 8.41
C GLU A 20 8.39 23.93 7.65
N ARG A 21 7.11 23.98 7.27
CA ARG A 21 6.38 22.84 6.72
C ARG A 21 7.02 22.29 5.45
N SER A 22 7.37 23.16 4.49
CA SER A 22 7.96 22.76 3.20
C SER A 22 9.32 22.08 3.35
N SER A 23 10.09 22.43 4.37
CA SER A 23 11.39 21.80 4.66
C SER A 23 11.24 20.47 5.41
N LYS A 24 10.22 20.36 6.27
CA LYS A 24 9.99 19.18 7.11
C LYS A 24 9.24 18.06 6.37
N PHE A 25 8.24 18.41 5.58
CA PHE A 25 7.37 17.41 4.93
C PHE A 25 7.66 17.27 3.44
N VAL A 26 7.66 16.04 2.96
CA VAL A 26 7.61 15.72 1.53
C VAL A 26 6.15 15.76 1.12
N PRO A 27 5.76 16.50 0.05
CA PRO A 27 4.39 16.46 -0.45
C PRO A 27 3.95 15.04 -0.81
N ARG A 28 2.72 14.69 -0.44
CA ARG A 28 2.16 13.35 -0.74
C ARG A 28 0.74 13.43 -1.27
N VAL A 29 0.47 12.61 -2.28
CA VAL A 29 -0.88 12.24 -2.71
C VAL A 29 -1.12 10.80 -2.27
N CYS A 30 -2.03 10.61 -1.33
CA CYS A 30 -2.40 9.29 -0.79
C CYS A 30 -3.66 8.81 -1.51
N MET A 31 -3.49 7.84 -2.40
CA MET A 31 -4.62 7.20 -3.10
C MET A 31 -5.00 5.90 -2.41
N ILE A 32 -6.26 5.75 -2.05
CA ILE A 32 -6.79 4.54 -1.42
C ILE A 32 -7.94 4.02 -2.29
N GLY A 33 -7.77 2.86 -2.87
CA GLY A 33 -8.78 2.21 -3.70
C GLY A 33 -9.29 0.93 -3.07
N GLY A 34 -10.58 0.66 -3.19
CA GLY A 34 -11.15 -0.57 -2.68
C GLY A 34 -12.68 -0.63 -2.82
N LYS A 35 -13.22 -1.80 -2.51
CA LYS A 35 -14.66 -2.06 -2.49
C LYS A 35 -15.00 -2.83 -1.23
N ALA A 36 -16.08 -2.44 -0.55
CA ALA A 36 -16.63 -3.19 0.56
C ALA A 36 -17.77 -4.09 0.09
N ALA A 37 -17.79 -5.33 0.54
CA ALA A 37 -18.97 -6.18 0.37
C ALA A 37 -20.19 -5.55 1.07
N PRO A 38 -21.41 -5.74 0.55
CA PRO A 38 -22.61 -5.10 1.11
C PRO A 38 -22.83 -5.32 2.60
N GLY A 39 -22.52 -6.51 3.12
CA GLY A 39 -22.64 -6.86 4.54
C GLY A 39 -21.42 -6.52 5.41
N TYR A 40 -20.32 -6.03 4.85
CA TYR A 40 -19.09 -5.79 5.60
C TYR A 40 -19.09 -4.40 6.25
N ALA A 41 -19.76 -4.27 7.39
CA ALA A 41 -19.97 -3.00 8.09
C ALA A 41 -18.65 -2.29 8.44
N ASN A 42 -17.65 -3.00 8.97
CA ASN A 42 -16.36 -2.42 9.33
C ASN A 42 -15.62 -1.82 8.12
N ALA A 43 -15.62 -2.50 6.97
CA ALA A 43 -15.02 -1.97 5.76
C ALA A 43 -15.72 -0.69 5.28
N LYS A 44 -17.05 -0.64 5.36
CA LYS A 44 -17.84 0.56 5.03
C LYS A 44 -17.54 1.70 6.00
N ALA A 45 -17.43 1.42 7.30
CA ALA A 45 -17.04 2.40 8.31
C ALA A 45 -15.65 3.00 8.01
N ILE A 46 -14.68 2.15 7.66
CA ILE A 46 -13.33 2.60 7.28
C ILE A 46 -13.37 3.46 6.01
N ILE A 47 -14.13 3.08 4.99
CA ILE A 47 -14.31 3.90 3.77
C ILE A 47 -14.93 5.26 4.11
N LYS A 48 -15.93 5.29 5.01
CA LYS A 48 -16.51 6.56 5.48
C LYS A 48 -15.47 7.44 6.14
N LEU A 49 -14.60 6.88 6.99
CA LEU A 49 -13.49 7.63 7.59
C LEU A 49 -12.54 8.17 6.52
N ILE A 50 -12.16 7.34 5.55
CA ILE A 50 -11.26 7.76 4.46
C ILE A 50 -11.84 8.95 3.70
N THR A 51 -13.13 8.91 3.34
CA THR A 51 -13.79 10.00 2.61
C THR A 51 -13.94 11.26 3.48
N ALA A 52 -14.22 11.12 4.76
CA ALA A 52 -14.28 12.23 5.69
C ALA A 52 -12.91 12.91 5.86
N VAL A 53 -11.84 12.14 5.99
CA VAL A 53 -10.47 12.66 6.03
C VAL A 53 -10.09 13.31 4.69
N GLN A 54 -10.47 12.72 3.56
CA GLN A 54 -10.30 13.33 2.23
C GLN A 54 -10.93 14.72 2.18
N ASP A 55 -12.19 14.83 2.57
CA ASP A 55 -12.94 16.07 2.51
C ASP A 55 -12.32 17.15 3.42
N THR A 56 -11.92 16.77 4.63
CA THR A 56 -11.28 17.70 5.57
C THR A 56 -9.90 18.15 5.07
N VAL A 57 -9.02 17.22 4.75
CA VAL A 57 -7.63 17.51 4.37
C VAL A 57 -7.55 18.29 3.07
N ASN A 58 -8.33 17.91 2.06
CA ASN A 58 -8.25 18.52 0.74
C ASN A 58 -8.85 19.93 0.69
N ASN A 59 -9.76 20.26 1.61
CA ASN A 59 -10.38 21.58 1.74
C ASN A 59 -9.70 22.47 2.79
N ASP A 60 -8.68 21.99 3.50
CA ASP A 60 -7.92 22.82 4.44
C ASP A 60 -6.85 23.62 3.70
N PRO A 61 -7.02 24.96 3.55
CA PRO A 61 -6.07 25.80 2.83
C PRO A 61 -4.70 25.87 3.53
N SER A 62 -4.65 25.58 4.84
CA SER A 62 -3.40 25.60 5.60
C SER A 62 -2.46 24.44 5.26
N ILE A 63 -2.99 23.36 4.67
CA ILE A 63 -2.22 22.20 4.25
C ILE A 63 -1.63 22.39 2.84
N GLY A 64 -2.35 23.10 1.97
CA GLY A 64 -1.94 23.33 0.59
C GLY A 64 -1.70 22.03 -0.17
N ASP A 65 -0.52 21.94 -0.81
CA ASP A 65 -0.12 20.76 -1.59
C ASP A 65 0.72 19.74 -0.80
N LEU A 66 0.89 19.93 0.51
CA LEU A 66 1.70 19.04 1.34
C LEU A 66 1.06 17.66 1.54
N LEU A 67 -0.27 17.59 1.51
CA LEU A 67 -1.01 16.35 1.64
C LEU A 67 -2.33 16.42 0.87
N LYS A 68 -2.54 15.43 0.02
CA LYS A 68 -3.83 15.17 -0.64
C LYS A 68 -4.25 13.74 -0.37
N VAL A 69 -5.52 13.53 -0.12
CA VAL A 69 -6.12 12.22 0.13
C VAL A 69 -7.18 11.97 -0.92
N ILE A 70 -7.14 10.83 -1.59
CA ILE A 70 -8.07 10.49 -2.66
C ILE A 70 -8.59 9.08 -2.41
N PHE A 71 -9.90 8.94 -2.22
CA PHE A 71 -10.56 7.66 -2.30
C PHE A 71 -10.98 7.38 -3.74
N LEU A 72 -10.52 6.25 -4.27
CA LEU A 72 -10.83 5.80 -5.62
C LEU A 72 -12.03 4.85 -5.59
N PRO A 73 -13.22 5.32 -5.96
CA PRO A 73 -14.39 4.46 -6.01
C PRO A 73 -14.25 3.44 -7.13
N ASN A 74 -14.85 2.27 -6.93
CA ASN A 74 -14.92 1.23 -7.95
C ASN A 74 -13.54 0.84 -8.56
N TYR A 75 -12.51 0.72 -7.72
CA TYR A 75 -11.20 0.24 -8.16
C TYR A 75 -11.33 -1.04 -9.00
N ASN A 76 -10.74 -1.05 -10.18
CA ASN A 76 -10.83 -2.13 -11.18
C ASN A 76 -9.56 -2.19 -12.03
N VAL A 77 -9.48 -3.15 -12.95
CA VAL A 77 -8.31 -3.38 -13.81
C VAL A 77 -7.93 -2.14 -14.62
N SER A 78 -8.90 -1.44 -15.21
CA SER A 78 -8.63 -0.24 -16.02
C SER A 78 -8.04 0.89 -15.18
N ALA A 79 -8.55 1.09 -13.94
CA ALA A 79 -7.97 2.04 -13.00
C ALA A 79 -6.54 1.61 -12.61
N ALA A 80 -6.31 0.32 -12.36
CA ALA A 80 -5.00 -0.21 -11.99
C ALA A 80 -3.94 0.02 -13.09
N GLN A 81 -4.31 -0.08 -14.37
CA GLN A 81 -3.40 0.17 -15.49
C GLN A 81 -2.83 1.59 -15.51
N VAL A 82 -3.55 2.55 -14.95
CA VAL A 82 -3.11 3.95 -14.84
C VAL A 82 -2.39 4.20 -13.52
N ILE A 83 -2.94 3.67 -12.41
CA ILE A 83 -2.46 3.98 -11.06
C ILE A 83 -1.13 3.27 -10.77
N VAL A 84 -0.99 2.01 -11.15
CA VAL A 84 0.21 1.22 -10.82
C VAL A 84 1.48 1.86 -11.40
N PRO A 85 1.54 2.23 -12.71
CA PRO A 85 2.72 2.90 -13.26
C PRO A 85 2.95 4.32 -12.71
N ALA A 86 1.92 4.96 -12.15
CA ALA A 86 2.01 6.32 -11.58
C ALA A 86 2.39 6.33 -10.09
N THR A 87 2.56 5.15 -9.48
CA THR A 87 2.79 5.04 -8.04
C THR A 87 4.28 4.99 -7.71
N GLU A 88 4.72 5.84 -6.81
CA GLU A 88 6.09 5.86 -6.31
C GLU A 88 6.28 4.97 -5.08
N LEU A 89 5.27 4.91 -4.18
CA LEU A 89 5.31 4.12 -2.95
C LEU A 89 4.01 3.35 -2.78
N SER A 90 4.08 2.04 -2.78
CA SER A 90 2.94 1.15 -2.66
C SER A 90 2.91 0.46 -1.31
N GLN A 91 1.73 0.28 -0.73
CA GLN A 91 1.54 -0.16 0.64
C GLN A 91 0.96 -1.57 0.70
N HIS A 92 1.75 -2.50 1.28
CA HIS A 92 1.41 -3.92 1.44
C HIS A 92 1.53 -4.28 2.92
N ILE A 93 0.52 -3.90 3.68
CA ILE A 93 0.56 -3.75 5.14
C ILE A 93 -0.34 -4.74 5.89
N SER A 94 -0.58 -5.92 5.32
CA SER A 94 -1.25 -7.00 6.04
C SER A 94 -0.48 -7.38 7.29
N THR A 95 -1.18 -7.71 8.38
CA THR A 95 -0.52 -8.22 9.59
C THR A 95 0.18 -9.53 9.25
N ALA A 96 1.44 -9.70 9.64
CA ALA A 96 2.23 -10.88 9.29
C ALA A 96 1.53 -12.19 9.67
N GLY A 97 1.48 -13.13 8.72
CA GLY A 97 0.75 -14.39 8.83
C GLY A 97 -0.72 -14.34 8.37
N THR A 98 -1.17 -13.24 7.75
CA THR A 98 -2.56 -13.10 7.27
C THR A 98 -2.69 -13.02 5.75
N GLU A 99 -1.62 -12.74 5.03
CA GLU A 99 -1.59 -12.67 3.57
C GLU A 99 -0.82 -13.87 3.00
N ALA A 100 -1.49 -14.72 2.25
CA ALA A 100 -0.85 -15.91 1.69
C ALA A 100 0.19 -15.59 0.61
N SER A 101 -0.05 -14.59 -0.22
CA SER A 101 0.86 -14.14 -1.27
C SER A 101 0.72 -12.64 -1.52
N GLY A 102 -0.46 -12.18 -1.91
CA GLY A 102 -0.65 -10.90 -2.58
C GLY A 102 -0.25 -10.98 -4.06
N THR A 103 -0.72 -10.05 -4.85
CA THR A 103 -0.39 -9.97 -6.29
C THR A 103 -0.07 -8.54 -6.71
N SER A 104 -0.59 -7.55 -6.00
CA SER A 104 -0.38 -6.14 -6.34
C SER A 104 1.05 -5.69 -6.07
N ASN A 105 1.70 -6.21 -5.02
CA ASN A 105 3.10 -5.92 -4.71
C ASN A 105 4.04 -6.19 -5.90
N MET A 106 3.91 -7.35 -6.55
CA MET A 106 4.69 -7.67 -7.76
C MET A 106 4.44 -6.67 -8.88
N LYS A 107 3.17 -6.26 -9.13
CA LYS A 107 2.82 -5.30 -10.17
C LYS A 107 3.46 -3.93 -9.91
N PHE A 108 3.45 -3.46 -8.67
CA PHE A 108 4.07 -2.19 -8.31
C PHE A 108 5.60 -2.23 -8.49
N VAL A 109 6.28 -3.28 -8.03
CA VAL A 109 7.73 -3.46 -8.21
C VAL A 109 8.10 -3.49 -9.68
N MET A 110 7.37 -4.24 -10.51
CA MET A 110 7.59 -4.30 -11.96
C MET A 110 7.44 -2.95 -12.65
N ASN A 111 6.69 -2.02 -12.07
CA ASN A 111 6.48 -0.67 -12.57
C ASN A 111 7.34 0.39 -11.85
N GLY A 112 8.30 -0.01 -11.03
CA GLY A 112 9.23 0.88 -10.35
C GLY A 112 8.70 1.51 -9.06
N GLY A 113 7.51 1.12 -8.61
CA GLY A 113 6.98 1.51 -7.31
C GLY A 113 7.73 0.81 -6.18
N LEU A 114 8.22 1.58 -5.19
CA LEU A 114 8.83 1.00 -4.01
C LEU A 114 7.77 0.46 -3.05
N ILE A 115 8.13 -0.56 -2.28
CA ILE A 115 7.22 -1.20 -1.33
C ILE A 115 7.48 -0.70 0.09
N ILE A 116 6.41 -0.31 0.78
CA ILE A 116 6.37 -0.28 2.23
C ILE A 116 5.45 -1.39 2.70
N GLY A 117 5.95 -2.30 3.53
CA GLY A 117 5.19 -3.49 3.89
C GLY A 117 5.74 -4.27 5.06
N THR A 118 4.93 -5.18 5.52
CA THR A 118 5.28 -6.22 6.49
C THR A 118 5.98 -7.40 5.80
N MET A 119 6.69 -8.21 6.56
CA MET A 119 7.29 -9.44 6.05
C MET A 119 6.24 -10.56 6.04
N ASP A 120 5.38 -10.50 5.01
CA ASP A 120 4.26 -11.43 4.82
C ASP A 120 3.98 -11.63 3.33
N GLY A 121 3.44 -12.78 2.97
CA GLY A 121 3.14 -13.14 1.58
C GLY A 121 4.35 -12.92 0.65
N ALA A 122 4.09 -12.49 -0.57
CA ALA A 122 5.13 -12.27 -1.57
C ALA A 122 6.08 -11.08 -1.24
N ASN A 123 5.82 -10.29 -0.20
CA ASN A 123 6.81 -9.30 0.25
C ASN A 123 8.10 -9.98 0.72
N VAL A 124 8.01 -11.20 1.29
CA VAL A 124 9.17 -11.99 1.71
C VAL A 124 10.03 -12.33 0.50
N GLU A 125 9.43 -12.92 -0.53
CA GLU A 125 10.12 -13.31 -1.76
C GLU A 125 10.66 -12.09 -2.52
N ILE A 126 9.91 -10.98 -2.52
CA ILE A 126 10.39 -9.72 -3.11
C ILE A 126 11.63 -9.23 -2.36
N ALA A 127 11.61 -9.25 -1.02
CA ALA A 127 12.76 -8.84 -0.21
C ALA A 127 13.98 -9.72 -0.44
N GLU A 128 13.81 -11.03 -0.61
CA GLU A 128 14.88 -11.97 -0.96
C GLU A 128 15.50 -11.64 -2.32
N GLU A 129 14.68 -11.31 -3.32
CA GLU A 129 15.15 -11.01 -4.66
C GLU A 129 15.81 -9.65 -4.79
N ILE A 130 15.19 -8.59 -4.26
CA ILE A 130 15.67 -7.23 -4.44
C ILE A 130 16.60 -6.76 -3.31
N GLY A 131 16.62 -7.46 -2.17
CA GLY A 131 17.29 -7.07 -0.92
C GLY A 131 16.40 -6.19 -0.03
N GLU A 132 16.42 -6.44 1.28
CA GLU A 132 15.64 -5.70 2.28
C GLU A 132 15.95 -4.19 2.25
N ASP A 133 17.16 -3.78 1.90
CA ASP A 133 17.58 -2.37 1.77
C ASP A 133 16.84 -1.61 0.66
N ASN A 134 16.16 -2.31 -0.24
CA ASN A 134 15.38 -1.75 -1.34
C ASN A 134 13.87 -1.72 -1.06
N MET A 135 13.49 -1.98 0.19
CA MET A 135 12.11 -1.90 0.69
C MET A 135 12.05 -1.09 1.99
N PHE A 136 10.85 -0.67 2.37
CA PHE A 136 10.60 -0.06 3.68
C PHE A 136 9.82 -1.07 4.53
N ILE A 137 10.56 -1.91 5.27
CA ILE A 137 9.99 -2.99 6.07
C ILE A 137 9.62 -2.45 7.45
N PHE A 138 8.47 -2.89 7.97
CA PHE A 138 8.00 -2.57 9.31
C PHE A 138 7.20 -3.72 9.92
N GLY A 139 6.85 -3.57 11.19
CA GLY A 139 5.95 -4.46 11.91
C GLY A 139 6.60 -5.74 12.41
N GLU A 140 5.82 -6.45 13.21
CA GLU A 140 6.25 -7.73 13.76
C GLU A 140 6.26 -8.84 12.68
N ARG A 141 7.12 -9.82 12.88
CA ARG A 141 7.09 -11.07 12.12
C ARG A 141 6.05 -12.03 12.71
N VAL A 142 5.73 -13.10 12.02
CA VAL A 142 4.65 -14.06 12.40
C VAL A 142 4.75 -14.52 13.85
N GLU A 143 5.97 -14.84 14.31
CA GLU A 143 6.22 -15.30 15.68
C GLU A 143 5.87 -14.22 16.71
N GLY A 144 6.25 -12.95 16.44
CA GLY A 144 5.93 -11.80 17.27
C GLY A 144 4.43 -11.52 17.31
N VAL A 145 3.75 -11.59 16.16
CA VAL A 145 2.28 -11.45 16.06
C VAL A 145 1.58 -12.51 16.94
N ASN A 146 1.98 -13.77 16.79
CA ASN A 146 1.39 -14.87 17.56
C ASN A 146 1.60 -14.70 19.06
N LYS A 147 2.80 -14.25 19.48
CA LYS A 147 3.10 -13.95 20.89
C LYS A 147 2.22 -12.82 21.41
N ILE A 148 2.13 -11.70 20.68
CA ILE A 148 1.30 -10.55 21.09
C ILE A 148 -0.16 -10.96 21.22
N ARG A 149 -0.70 -11.68 20.23
CA ARG A 149 -2.09 -12.18 20.29
C ARG A 149 -2.34 -13.08 21.50
N ALA A 150 -1.41 -13.98 21.82
CA ALA A 150 -1.51 -14.84 23.00
C ALA A 150 -1.48 -14.02 24.30
N GLU A 151 -0.63 -13.01 24.41
CA GLU A 151 -0.55 -12.11 25.55
C GLU A 151 -1.85 -11.29 25.73
N LEU A 152 -2.42 -10.75 24.63
CA LEU A 152 -3.69 -10.03 24.67
C LEU A 152 -4.85 -10.96 25.06
N ALA A 153 -4.89 -12.17 24.53
CA ALA A 153 -5.87 -13.18 24.90
C ALA A 153 -5.77 -13.61 26.37
N ALA A 154 -4.56 -13.58 26.94
CA ALA A 154 -4.31 -13.82 28.36
C ALA A 154 -4.65 -12.63 29.27
N GLY A 155 -5.22 -11.55 28.71
CA GLY A 155 -5.66 -10.36 29.46
C GLY A 155 -4.61 -9.28 29.64
N LYS A 156 -3.46 -9.35 28.92
CA LYS A 156 -2.52 -8.24 28.89
C LYS A 156 -3.21 -7.03 28.26
N ARG A 157 -3.10 -5.89 28.92
CA ARG A 157 -3.71 -4.66 28.44
C ARG A 157 -3.02 -4.17 27.18
N ASN A 158 -3.79 -3.86 26.14
CA ASN A 158 -3.27 -3.21 24.95
C ASN A 158 -2.78 -1.79 25.30
N TYR A 159 -1.68 -1.36 24.70
CA TYR A 159 -1.10 -0.05 24.92
C TYR A 159 -1.28 0.81 23.68
N VAL A 160 -2.12 1.84 23.82
CA VAL A 160 -2.26 2.87 22.80
C VAL A 160 -1.27 3.98 23.13
N GLY A 161 -0.20 4.08 22.36
CA GLY A 161 0.78 5.16 22.56
C GLY A 161 0.23 6.52 22.17
N SER A 162 0.85 7.60 22.69
CA SER A 162 0.37 8.98 22.56
C SER A 162 0.11 9.45 21.12
N ARG A 163 0.93 9.02 20.16
CA ARG A 163 0.75 9.38 18.74
C ARG A 163 -0.52 8.78 18.16
N LEU A 164 -0.79 7.51 18.45
CA LEU A 164 -2.01 6.84 17.99
C LEU A 164 -3.23 7.37 18.76
N GLN A 165 -3.07 7.67 20.05
CA GLN A 165 -4.14 8.29 20.86
C GLN A 165 -4.57 9.64 20.27
N SER A 166 -3.63 10.50 19.87
CA SER A 166 -3.98 11.79 19.25
C SER A 166 -4.78 11.62 17.94
N VAL A 167 -4.55 10.54 17.21
CA VAL A 167 -5.35 10.21 16.01
C VAL A 167 -6.76 9.80 16.40
N PHE A 168 -6.91 8.96 17.42
CA PHE A 168 -8.22 8.56 17.92
C PHE A 168 -9.01 9.74 18.47
N ASP A 169 -8.35 10.60 19.24
CA ASP A 169 -8.96 11.82 19.79
C ASP A 169 -9.49 12.71 18.66
N ALA A 170 -8.71 12.94 17.61
CA ALA A 170 -9.12 13.75 16.46
C ALA A 170 -10.29 13.14 15.66
N ILE A 171 -10.43 11.81 15.65
CA ILE A 171 -11.61 11.17 15.05
C ILE A 171 -12.83 11.35 15.95
N MET A 172 -12.64 11.22 17.26
CA MET A 172 -13.72 11.24 18.24
C MET A 172 -14.24 12.65 18.54
N ASP A 173 -13.39 13.69 18.44
CA ASP A 173 -13.77 15.10 18.69
C ASP A 173 -14.49 15.76 17.50
N GLY A 174 -14.64 15.03 16.39
CA GLY A 174 -15.35 15.53 15.20
C GLY A 174 -14.49 16.37 14.24
N THR A 175 -13.16 16.35 14.37
CA THR A 175 -12.25 17.02 13.42
C THR A 175 -12.55 16.62 11.96
N PHE A 176 -12.99 15.40 11.73
CA PHE A 176 -13.36 14.87 10.41
C PHE A 176 -14.90 14.76 10.22
N GLY A 177 -15.68 15.55 10.96
CA GLY A 177 -17.13 15.49 10.96
C GLY A 177 -17.69 14.27 11.70
N ASP A 178 -18.94 13.88 11.41
CA ASP A 178 -19.56 12.72 12.07
C ASP A 178 -18.93 11.42 11.56
N CYS A 179 -18.09 10.86 12.39
CA CYS A 179 -17.44 9.56 12.22
C CYS A 179 -17.91 8.51 13.25
N SER A 180 -19.10 8.68 13.86
CA SER A 180 -19.64 7.78 14.90
C SER A 180 -19.69 6.32 14.44
N ILE A 181 -19.92 6.06 13.16
CA ILE A 181 -19.88 4.71 12.57
C ILE A 181 -18.53 3.98 12.73
N VAL A 182 -17.44 4.73 12.99
CA VAL A 182 -16.07 4.18 13.13
C VAL A 182 -15.77 3.82 14.58
N HIS A 183 -16.56 4.28 15.55
CA HIS A 183 -16.27 4.08 16.98
C HIS A 183 -16.05 2.60 17.33
N GLY A 184 -16.90 1.70 16.82
CA GLY A 184 -16.72 0.26 17.04
C GLY A 184 -15.43 -0.31 16.47
N VAL A 185 -14.91 0.26 15.36
CA VAL A 185 -13.61 -0.13 14.79
C VAL A 185 -12.47 0.35 15.68
N LEU A 186 -12.55 1.57 16.22
CA LEU A 186 -11.54 2.12 17.13
C LEU A 186 -11.55 1.35 18.46
N GLU A 187 -12.73 1.04 19.01
CA GLU A 187 -12.88 0.24 20.22
C GLU A 187 -12.26 -1.15 20.05
N ALA A 188 -12.46 -1.81 18.90
CA ALA A 188 -11.85 -3.10 18.61
C ALA A 188 -10.30 -3.04 18.64
N ILE A 189 -9.71 -1.91 18.28
CA ILE A 189 -8.27 -1.69 18.36
C ILE A 189 -7.83 -1.36 19.79
N GLN A 190 -8.57 -0.51 20.50
CA GLN A 190 -8.18 -0.02 21.83
C GLN A 190 -8.39 -1.05 22.93
N THR A 191 -9.55 -1.68 22.97
CA THR A 191 -10.02 -2.53 24.06
C THR A 191 -10.48 -3.92 23.62
N GLY A 192 -10.81 -4.08 22.33
CA GLY A 192 -11.35 -5.31 21.75
C GLY A 192 -10.30 -6.34 21.33
N GLY A 193 -9.07 -6.25 21.86
CA GLY A 193 -8.03 -7.25 21.68
C GLY A 193 -7.12 -7.03 20.45
N ASP A 194 -7.32 -5.94 19.70
CA ASP A 194 -6.45 -5.53 18.56
C ASP A 194 -5.96 -6.70 17.70
N HIS A 195 -6.88 -7.45 17.15
CA HIS A 195 -6.60 -8.69 16.40
C HIS A 195 -5.49 -8.51 15.35
N TYR A 196 -5.40 -7.34 14.73
CA TYR A 196 -4.40 -7.00 13.72
C TYR A 196 -3.16 -6.31 14.28
N ILE A 197 -3.00 -6.31 15.61
CA ILE A 197 -1.87 -5.70 16.35
C ILE A 197 -1.52 -4.28 15.89
N THR A 198 -2.55 -3.51 15.54
CA THR A 198 -2.41 -2.15 14.98
C THR A 198 -1.66 -1.22 15.94
N CYS A 199 -1.90 -1.33 17.25
CA CYS A 199 -1.21 -0.51 18.25
C CYS A 199 0.29 -0.81 18.32
N PHE A 200 0.68 -2.07 18.09
CA PHE A 200 2.08 -2.50 18.15
C PHE A 200 2.84 -2.09 16.89
N ASP A 201 2.26 -2.32 15.71
CA ASP A 201 2.91 -2.04 14.44
C ASP A 201 2.88 -0.56 14.04
N PHE A 202 2.02 0.26 14.65
CA PHE A 202 1.81 1.65 14.22
C PHE A 202 3.08 2.50 14.29
N TYR A 203 3.89 2.34 15.31
CA TYR A 203 5.11 3.13 15.48
C TYR A 203 6.18 2.77 14.46
N SER A 204 6.45 1.48 14.26
CA SER A 204 7.39 1.01 13.23
C SER A 204 6.92 1.39 11.83
N TYR A 205 5.61 1.40 11.60
CA TYR A 205 5.03 1.90 10.36
C TYR A 205 5.28 3.39 10.15
N LEU A 206 5.14 4.23 11.18
CA LEU A 206 5.47 5.65 11.10
C LEU A 206 6.98 5.87 10.83
N GLU A 207 7.84 5.06 11.40
CA GLU A 207 9.29 5.10 11.16
C GLU A 207 9.62 4.73 9.70
N ALA A 208 9.00 3.69 9.17
CA ALA A 208 9.14 3.30 7.77
C ALA A 208 8.62 4.40 6.82
N GLN A 209 7.50 5.07 7.16
CA GLN A 209 7.00 6.22 6.41
C GLN A 209 7.98 7.41 6.44
N ALA A 210 8.59 7.68 7.58
CA ALA A 210 9.60 8.74 7.72
C ALA A 210 10.89 8.40 6.94
N LEU A 211 11.29 7.13 6.94
CA LEU A 211 12.42 6.64 6.15
C LEU A 211 12.12 6.78 4.64
N ALA A 212 10.90 6.49 4.20
CA ALA A 212 10.48 6.69 2.82
C ALA A 212 10.56 8.18 2.42
N ASP A 213 10.08 9.12 3.27
CA ASP A 213 10.22 10.55 3.04
C ASP A 213 11.69 10.98 2.92
N LYS A 214 12.54 10.49 3.83
CA LYS A 214 13.98 10.78 3.80
C LYS A 214 14.64 10.26 2.53
N THR A 215 14.30 9.03 2.13
CA THR A 215 14.86 8.39 0.94
C THR A 215 14.37 9.06 -0.34
N TYR A 216 13.12 9.51 -0.39
CA TYR A 216 12.55 10.21 -1.54
C TYR A 216 13.31 11.52 -1.87
N ARG A 217 13.85 12.19 -0.86
CA ARG A 217 14.69 13.39 -1.04
C ARG A 217 16.06 13.09 -1.67
N ASP A 218 16.52 11.84 -1.57
CA ASP A 218 17.69 11.34 -2.28
C ASP A 218 17.24 10.66 -3.59
N TYR A 219 17.06 11.48 -4.62
CA TYR A 219 16.60 11.03 -5.92
C TYR A 219 17.45 9.88 -6.51
N ARG A 220 18.76 9.91 -6.30
CA ARG A 220 19.65 8.86 -6.80
C ARG A 220 19.42 7.53 -6.09
N LYS A 221 19.25 7.60 -4.78
CA LYS A 221 18.96 6.40 -3.98
C LYS A 221 17.58 5.83 -4.36
N TRP A 222 16.54 6.68 -4.42
CA TRP A 222 15.19 6.28 -4.81
C TRP A 222 15.18 5.60 -6.18
N THR A 223 15.79 6.25 -7.17
CA THR A 223 15.86 5.70 -8.54
C THR A 223 16.62 4.38 -8.60
N ARG A 224 17.71 4.24 -7.84
CA ARG A 224 18.47 2.99 -7.76
C ARG A 224 17.62 1.86 -7.20
N MET A 225 16.87 2.11 -6.12
CA MET A 225 15.96 1.14 -5.53
C MET A 225 14.89 0.71 -6.54
N ALA A 226 14.27 1.66 -7.24
CA ALA A 226 13.26 1.39 -8.28
C ALA A 226 13.83 0.53 -9.42
N ILE A 227 15.01 0.89 -9.96
CA ILE A 227 15.68 0.12 -11.02
C ILE A 227 16.02 -1.29 -10.54
N THR A 228 16.49 -1.45 -9.30
CA THR A 228 16.78 -2.76 -8.71
C THR A 228 15.52 -3.61 -8.64
N GLY A 229 14.40 -3.03 -8.19
CA GLY A 229 13.11 -3.70 -8.17
C GLY A 229 12.67 -4.19 -9.54
N ILE A 230 12.70 -3.31 -10.55
CA ILE A 230 12.35 -3.67 -11.93
C ILE A 230 13.26 -4.79 -12.46
N ALA A 231 14.57 -4.65 -12.30
CA ALA A 231 15.54 -5.59 -12.86
C ALA A 231 15.40 -7.00 -12.26
N LYS A 232 15.01 -7.10 -10.98
CA LYS A 232 14.84 -8.35 -10.26
C LYS A 232 13.42 -8.94 -10.38
N SER A 233 12.45 -8.15 -10.84
CA SER A 233 11.05 -8.58 -10.93
C SER A 233 10.81 -9.73 -11.93
N GLY A 234 11.78 -10.06 -12.78
CA GLY A 234 11.72 -11.23 -13.68
C GLY A 234 11.48 -12.54 -12.94
N PHE A 235 11.89 -12.65 -11.68
CA PHE A 235 11.58 -13.81 -10.83
C PHE A 235 10.06 -14.07 -10.73
N PHE A 236 9.24 -13.04 -10.77
CA PHE A 236 7.77 -13.12 -10.66
C PHE A 236 7.08 -13.28 -12.03
N SER A 237 7.81 -13.68 -13.07
CA SER A 237 7.23 -14.02 -14.38
C SER A 237 6.32 -15.24 -14.28
N SER A 238 5.12 -15.14 -14.83
CA SER A 238 4.21 -16.28 -14.95
C SER A 238 4.76 -17.36 -15.87
N ASP A 239 5.56 -17.01 -16.89
CA ASP A 239 6.19 -17.98 -17.78
C ASP A 239 7.19 -18.85 -17.02
N ARG A 240 7.99 -18.26 -16.10
CA ARG A 240 8.87 -19.01 -15.23
C ARG A 240 8.07 -19.97 -14.34
N THR A 241 7.05 -19.48 -13.67
CA THR A 241 6.21 -20.27 -12.76
C THR A 241 5.57 -21.45 -13.47
N ILE A 242 5.03 -21.25 -14.67
CA ILE A 242 4.42 -22.34 -15.46
C ILE A 242 5.49 -23.32 -15.94
N ALA A 243 6.68 -22.85 -16.35
CA ALA A 243 7.77 -23.74 -16.73
C ALA A 243 8.22 -24.65 -15.57
N GLU A 244 8.33 -24.10 -14.37
CA GLU A 244 8.62 -24.85 -13.15
C GLU A 244 7.50 -25.85 -12.81
N TYR A 245 6.23 -25.47 -12.92
CA TYR A 245 5.12 -26.40 -12.73
C TYR A 245 5.15 -27.55 -13.75
N CYS A 246 5.51 -27.23 -15.00
CA CYS A 246 5.64 -28.27 -16.04
C CYS A 246 6.75 -29.26 -15.71
N SER A 247 7.92 -28.80 -15.22
CA SER A 247 9.05 -29.68 -14.90
C SER A 247 8.88 -30.41 -13.56
N ASP A 248 8.43 -29.70 -12.52
CA ASP A 248 8.56 -30.16 -11.14
C ASP A 248 7.30 -30.84 -10.61
N ILE A 249 6.14 -30.54 -11.20
CA ILE A 249 4.85 -31.04 -10.73
C ILE A 249 4.14 -31.90 -11.77
N TRP A 250 4.05 -31.40 -13.00
CA TRP A 250 3.22 -32.08 -14.03
C TRP A 250 3.99 -33.03 -14.92
N ASP A 251 5.32 -32.95 -14.97
CA ASP A 251 6.19 -33.72 -15.88
C ASP A 251 5.71 -33.66 -17.34
N VAL A 252 5.37 -32.44 -17.80
CA VAL A 252 4.89 -32.22 -19.16
C VAL A 252 5.83 -31.28 -19.93
N LYS A 253 5.88 -31.49 -21.24
CA LYS A 253 6.65 -30.63 -22.16
C LYS A 253 5.70 -29.67 -22.89
N PRO A 254 6.13 -28.42 -23.15
CA PRO A 254 5.37 -27.53 -23.99
C PRO A 254 5.11 -28.10 -25.38
N VAL A 255 3.86 -27.97 -25.84
CA VAL A 255 3.52 -28.35 -27.22
C VAL A 255 3.88 -27.18 -28.13
N PRO A 256 4.74 -27.38 -29.16
CA PRO A 256 5.06 -26.30 -30.09
C PRO A 256 3.81 -25.79 -30.80
N ILE A 257 3.55 -24.50 -30.69
CA ILE A 257 2.46 -23.84 -31.43
C ILE A 257 3.02 -23.58 -32.85
N PRO A 258 2.37 -24.09 -33.93
CA PRO A 258 2.78 -23.76 -35.28
C PRO A 258 2.80 -22.25 -35.47
N THR A 259 3.95 -21.70 -35.85
CA THR A 259 4.05 -20.26 -36.15
C THR A 259 3.15 -19.97 -37.36
N PRO A 260 2.18 -19.06 -37.27
CA PRO A 260 1.37 -18.69 -38.41
C PRO A 260 2.30 -18.23 -39.55
N PRO A 261 2.01 -18.56 -40.82
CA PRO A 261 2.82 -18.09 -41.93
C PRO A 261 2.91 -16.58 -41.86
N THR A 262 4.14 -16.06 -41.87
CA THR A 262 4.41 -14.61 -41.86
C THR A 262 3.93 -14.01 -43.16
N ASN A 263 2.65 -13.69 -43.28
CA ASN A 263 2.17 -12.82 -44.34
C ASN A 263 2.68 -11.40 -44.06
N ALA A 264 3.75 -11.01 -44.72
CA ALA A 264 4.32 -9.68 -44.63
C ALA A 264 3.29 -8.55 -44.96
N ALA A 265 2.17 -8.89 -45.61
CA ALA A 265 1.07 -7.97 -45.90
C ALA A 265 0.17 -7.63 -44.64
N SER A 266 0.18 -8.41 -43.59
CA SER A 266 -0.67 -8.13 -42.42
C SER A 266 -0.01 -7.16 -41.40
N ARG A 267 1.32 -7.02 -41.41
CA ARG A 267 2.01 -6.08 -40.51
C ARG A 267 1.81 -4.61 -40.90
N ASN A 268 1.54 -4.31 -42.16
CA ASN A 268 1.31 -2.93 -42.59
C ASN A 268 -0.11 -2.42 -42.35
N ARG A 269 -1.10 -3.31 -42.05
CA ARG A 269 -2.48 -2.88 -41.78
C ARG A 269 -2.71 -2.43 -40.35
N SER A 270 -1.93 -2.91 -39.38
CA SER A 270 -2.14 -2.54 -37.98
C SER A 270 -1.63 -1.13 -37.63
N PHE A 271 -0.63 -0.61 -38.38
CA PHE A 271 -0.15 0.76 -38.18
C PHE A 271 -0.92 1.82 -38.97
N ALA A 272 -1.53 1.45 -40.11
CA ALA A 272 -2.34 2.37 -40.88
C ALA A 272 -3.65 2.76 -40.16
N ASN A 273 -4.27 1.83 -39.43
CA ASN A 273 -5.51 2.11 -38.70
C ASN A 273 -5.32 2.96 -37.43
N LEU A 274 -4.08 3.08 -36.91
CA LEU A 274 -3.80 3.96 -35.77
C LEU A 274 -3.62 5.42 -36.18
N ALA A 275 -3.30 5.68 -37.45
CA ALA A 275 -3.16 7.04 -37.98
C ALA A 275 -4.53 7.67 -38.37
N GLU A 276 -5.56 6.86 -38.63
CA GLU A 276 -6.92 7.35 -38.99
C GLU A 276 -7.78 7.67 -37.74
N VAL A 277 -7.38 7.25 -36.55
CA VAL A 277 -8.10 7.54 -35.28
C VAL A 277 -7.54 8.79 -34.60
N ALA A 278 -6.44 9.34 -35.08
CA ALA A 278 -5.76 10.52 -34.51
C ALA A 278 -6.03 11.83 -35.29
N ASN A 279 -6.91 11.81 -36.29
CA ASN A 279 -7.46 12.98 -36.98
C ASN A 279 -8.97 13.03 -36.72
#